data_1c0c1d216de54f47032e481ad8793ef2
#
_entry.id   1c0c1d216de54f47032e481ad8793ef2
#
_cell.length_a   1.000
_cell.length_b   1.000
_cell.length_c   1.000
_cell.angle_alpha   90.00
_cell.angle_beta   90.00
_cell.angle_gamma   90.00
#
_symmetry.space_group_name_H-M   'P 1'
#
loop_
_entity.id
_entity.type
_entity.pdbx_description
1 polymer ?
#
loop_
_entity_poly.entity_id
_entity_poly.type
_entity_poly.pdbx_seq_one_letter_code
_entity_poly.pdbx_strand_id
1 'polypeptide(L)'
;MSEAFLLDKRSLGYAEDYVPAPDHVRAAREDAVSAGVPAPSNGVTTALTFLAKVLDAKAVVEIGTGTGATGLALFEGMSPQGVLTSIDPEVGWQLTAKQAFRDRQIASQHFRLIAGRPLEVVNNLRDAAYDLVLVNAEKLEYVEHVAQAERLLRPGGVLVLNDALWH
;
A
#
# COMPACT_ATOMS: atom_id res chain seq x y z
N MET A 1 39.95 -4.44 -5.18
CA MET A 1 39.05 -3.67 -4.28
C MET A 1 37.77 -3.41 -5.08
N SER A 2 36.69 -4.06 -4.73
CA SER A 2 35.40 -3.90 -5.39
C SER A 2 34.88 -2.51 -5.00
N GLU A 3 34.83 -1.57 -5.94
CA GLU A 3 33.98 -0.39 -5.78
C GLU A 3 32.57 -0.89 -5.57
N ALA A 4 32.06 -0.69 -4.35
CA ALA A 4 30.66 -0.94 -4.07
C ALA A 4 29.87 -0.13 -5.09
N PHE A 5 29.06 -0.79 -5.88
CA PHE A 5 28.13 -0.19 -6.85
C PHE A 5 27.12 0.62 -6.04
N LEU A 6 27.52 1.82 -5.65
CA LEU A 6 26.61 2.78 -5.05
C LEU A 6 25.67 3.21 -6.18
N LEU A 7 24.43 2.79 -6.10
CA LEU A 7 23.36 3.35 -6.93
C LEU A 7 23.43 4.87 -6.80
N ASP A 8 23.90 5.54 -7.84
CA ASP A 8 23.93 7.00 -7.84
C ASP A 8 22.50 7.55 -7.96
N LYS A 9 22.32 8.82 -7.58
CA LYS A 9 20.99 9.47 -7.63
C LYS A 9 20.37 9.45 -9.03
N ARG A 10 21.19 9.37 -10.09
CA ARG A 10 20.71 9.34 -11.49
C ARG A 10 20.15 7.97 -11.85
N SER A 11 20.84 6.91 -11.45
CA SER A 11 20.38 5.54 -11.65
C SER A 11 19.08 5.28 -10.90
N LEU A 12 18.97 5.77 -9.66
CA LEU A 12 17.75 5.70 -8.89
C LEU A 12 16.61 6.50 -9.54
N GLY A 13 16.87 7.74 -9.95
CA GLY A 13 15.89 8.56 -10.67
C GLY A 13 15.41 7.90 -11.95
N TYR A 14 16.32 7.35 -12.74
CA TYR A 14 15.95 6.62 -13.95
C TYR A 14 15.05 5.41 -13.64
N ALA A 15 15.36 4.62 -12.62
CA ALA A 15 14.56 3.48 -12.22
C ALA A 15 13.15 3.89 -11.73
N GLU A 16 13.06 4.99 -10.98
CA GLU A 16 11.79 5.54 -10.51
C GLU A 16 10.91 6.07 -11.66
N ASP A 17 11.51 6.65 -12.70
CA ASP A 17 10.78 7.22 -13.83
C ASP A 17 10.55 6.22 -14.98
N TYR A 18 11.13 5.02 -14.91
CA TYR A 18 11.11 4.05 -16.00
C TYR A 18 9.70 3.57 -16.37
N VAL A 19 8.85 3.34 -15.39
CA VAL A 19 7.43 3.03 -15.59
C VAL A 19 6.62 4.23 -15.08
N PRO A 20 5.94 5.00 -15.95
CA PRO A 20 5.18 6.15 -15.49
C PRO A 20 3.98 5.70 -14.66
N ALA A 21 3.78 6.35 -13.51
CA ALA A 21 2.60 6.12 -12.69
C ALA A 21 1.34 6.58 -13.43
N PRO A 22 0.21 5.88 -13.29
CA PRO A 22 -1.08 6.39 -13.72
C PRO A 22 -1.38 7.77 -13.09
N ASP A 23 -2.07 8.65 -13.82
CA ASP A 23 -2.30 10.04 -13.39
C ASP A 23 -2.94 10.15 -12.00
N HIS A 24 -3.90 9.31 -11.68
CA HIS A 24 -4.58 9.30 -10.38
C HIS A 24 -3.67 8.82 -9.23
N VAL A 25 -2.74 7.90 -9.49
CA VAL A 25 -1.73 7.48 -8.50
C VAL A 25 -0.74 8.61 -8.27
N ARG A 26 -0.30 9.27 -9.35
CA ARG A 26 0.61 10.41 -9.27
C ARG A 26 -0.04 11.57 -8.49
N ALA A 27 -1.29 11.91 -8.78
CA ALA A 27 -2.02 12.96 -8.06
C ALA A 27 -2.13 12.67 -6.56
N ALA A 28 -2.48 11.44 -6.17
CA ALA A 28 -2.54 11.07 -4.75
C ALA A 28 -1.17 11.12 -4.04
N ARG A 29 -0.07 10.87 -4.77
CA ARG A 29 1.30 11.05 -4.25
C ARG A 29 1.64 12.54 -4.07
N GLU A 30 1.26 13.38 -5.03
CA GLU A 30 1.44 14.84 -4.94
C GLU A 30 0.63 15.42 -3.79
N ASP A 31 -0.58 14.93 -3.55
CA ASP A 31 -1.42 15.29 -2.40
C ASP A 31 -0.74 14.90 -1.08
N ALA A 32 -0.11 13.70 -1.01
CA ALA A 32 0.65 13.28 0.17
C ALA A 32 1.81 14.24 0.46
N VAL A 33 2.61 14.58 -0.55
CA VAL A 33 3.73 15.54 -0.42
C VAL A 33 3.21 16.90 0.05
N SER A 34 2.12 17.39 -0.55
CA SER A 34 1.52 18.68 -0.22
C SER A 34 0.98 18.73 1.22
N ALA A 35 0.51 17.59 1.71
CA ALA A 35 0.01 17.43 3.08
C ALA A 35 1.10 17.12 4.11
N GLY A 36 2.37 16.99 3.68
CA GLY A 36 3.49 16.63 4.55
C GLY A 36 3.47 15.17 5.03
N VAL A 37 2.77 14.30 4.30
CA VAL A 37 2.73 12.86 4.57
C VAL A 37 3.78 12.15 3.70
N PRO A 38 4.49 11.14 4.23
CA PRO A 38 5.38 10.34 3.41
C PRO A 38 4.66 9.75 2.19
N ALA A 39 5.10 10.12 1.00
CA ALA A 39 4.55 9.58 -0.24
C ALA A 39 5.34 8.34 -0.65
N PRO A 40 4.68 7.24 -1.07
CA PRO A 40 5.37 6.10 -1.64
C PRO A 40 6.10 6.52 -2.92
N SER A 41 7.26 5.92 -3.21
CA SER A 41 7.95 6.16 -4.48
C SER A 41 7.16 5.58 -5.66
N ASN A 42 7.49 5.99 -6.88
CA ASN A 42 6.86 5.42 -8.07
C ASN A 42 7.19 3.94 -8.22
N GLY A 43 8.42 3.55 -7.90
CA GLY A 43 8.83 2.15 -7.88
C GLY A 43 8.00 1.31 -6.92
N VAL A 44 7.71 1.82 -5.72
CA VAL A 44 6.84 1.15 -4.75
C VAL A 44 5.42 0.97 -5.30
N THR A 45 4.80 2.01 -5.83
CA THR A 45 3.44 1.92 -6.39
C THR A 45 3.37 0.97 -7.58
N THR A 46 4.37 0.98 -8.45
CA THR A 46 4.48 0.04 -9.59
C THR A 46 4.64 -1.40 -9.11
N ALA A 47 5.47 -1.64 -8.09
CA ALA A 47 5.65 -2.97 -7.51
C ALA A 47 4.37 -3.50 -6.87
N LEU A 48 3.60 -2.65 -6.17
CA LEU A 48 2.31 -3.01 -5.59
C LEU A 48 1.29 -3.40 -6.67
N THR A 49 1.20 -2.63 -7.76
CA THR A 49 0.36 -2.96 -8.91
C THR A 49 0.76 -4.32 -9.51
N PHE A 50 2.05 -4.55 -9.71
CA PHE A 50 2.56 -5.81 -10.26
C PHE A 50 2.22 -7.00 -9.35
N LEU A 51 2.49 -6.91 -8.06
CA LEU A 51 2.21 -7.97 -7.10
C LEU A 51 0.71 -8.29 -7.01
N ALA A 52 -0.14 -7.27 -6.91
CA ALA A 52 -1.58 -7.45 -6.89
C ALA A 52 -2.09 -8.15 -8.16
N LYS A 53 -1.51 -7.81 -9.32
CA LYS A 53 -1.87 -8.42 -10.61
C LYS A 53 -1.41 -9.87 -10.73
N VAL A 54 -0.18 -10.18 -10.35
CA VAL A 54 0.35 -11.56 -10.40
C VAL A 54 -0.41 -12.50 -9.48
N LEU A 55 -0.87 -11.99 -8.34
CA LEU A 55 -1.66 -12.75 -7.37
C LEU A 55 -3.14 -12.89 -7.78
N ASP A 56 -3.62 -12.18 -8.81
CA ASP A 56 -5.06 -11.96 -9.08
C ASP A 56 -5.78 -11.60 -7.76
N ALA A 57 -5.21 -10.63 -7.04
CA ALA A 57 -5.57 -10.36 -5.66
C ALA A 57 -7.03 -9.93 -5.52
N LYS A 58 -7.79 -10.64 -4.68
CA LYS A 58 -9.22 -10.42 -4.40
C LYS A 58 -9.48 -9.89 -3.01
N ALA A 59 -8.59 -10.16 -2.07
CA ALA A 59 -8.69 -9.69 -0.70
C ALA A 59 -7.33 -9.14 -0.26
N VAL A 60 -7.27 -7.83 -0.04
CA VAL A 60 -6.05 -7.13 0.33
C VAL A 60 -6.25 -6.37 1.63
N VAL A 61 -5.26 -6.41 2.52
CA VAL A 61 -5.18 -5.55 3.71
C VAL A 61 -4.06 -4.55 3.50
N GLU A 62 -4.33 -3.30 3.79
CA GLU A 62 -3.37 -2.20 3.84
C GLU A 62 -3.36 -1.59 5.23
N ILE A 63 -2.21 -1.50 5.84
CA ILE A 63 -1.98 -0.84 7.12
C ILE A 63 -1.21 0.46 6.83
N GLY A 64 -1.86 1.59 7.06
CA GLY A 64 -1.40 2.92 6.65
C GLY A 64 -2.03 3.36 5.32
N THR A 65 -3.22 3.95 5.40
CA THR A 65 -3.99 4.43 4.23
C THR A 65 -3.36 5.66 3.59
N GLY A 66 -2.89 6.60 4.41
CA GLY A 66 -2.41 7.91 3.94
C GLY A 66 -3.43 8.58 3.00
N THR A 67 -2.95 9.24 1.96
CA THR A 67 -3.79 9.89 0.93
C THR A 67 -4.43 8.91 -0.07
N GLY A 68 -4.16 7.60 0.05
CA GLY A 68 -4.71 6.56 -0.81
C GLY A 68 -3.84 6.18 -2.02
N ALA A 69 -2.62 6.70 -2.13
CA ALA A 69 -1.76 6.44 -3.28
C ALA A 69 -1.41 4.94 -3.44
N THR A 70 -1.09 4.26 -2.34
CA THR A 70 -0.82 2.81 -2.33
C THR A 70 -2.07 2.00 -2.61
N GLY A 71 -3.21 2.40 -2.03
CA GLY A 71 -4.51 1.78 -2.31
C GLY A 71 -4.90 1.89 -3.79
N LEU A 72 -4.73 3.05 -4.42
CA LEU A 72 -4.95 3.23 -5.86
C LEU A 72 -4.05 2.34 -6.70
N ALA A 73 -2.76 2.24 -6.35
CA ALA A 73 -1.81 1.36 -7.03
C ALA A 73 -2.20 -0.12 -6.90
N LEU A 74 -2.69 -0.54 -5.74
CA LEU A 74 -3.21 -1.88 -5.52
C LEU A 74 -4.43 -2.16 -6.41
N PHE A 75 -5.37 -1.22 -6.52
CA PHE A 75 -6.55 -1.35 -7.39
C PHE A 75 -6.20 -1.50 -8.87
N GLU A 76 -5.10 -0.90 -9.35
CA GLU A 76 -4.65 -1.08 -10.74
C GLU A 76 -4.25 -2.53 -11.05
N GLY A 77 -3.87 -3.31 -10.04
CA GLY A 77 -3.46 -4.69 -10.19
C GLY A 77 -4.46 -5.73 -9.68
N MET A 78 -5.35 -5.35 -8.77
CA MET A 78 -6.32 -6.27 -8.16
C MET A 78 -7.34 -6.81 -9.17
N SER A 79 -7.91 -7.96 -8.85
CA SER A 79 -9.08 -8.49 -9.54
C SER A 79 -10.24 -7.45 -9.55
N PRO A 80 -11.02 -7.33 -10.62
CA PRO A 80 -12.14 -6.38 -10.70
C PRO A 80 -13.18 -6.51 -9.58
N GLN A 81 -13.25 -7.67 -8.93
CA GLN A 81 -14.15 -7.92 -7.79
C GLN A 81 -13.41 -7.90 -6.46
N GLY A 82 -12.14 -7.49 -6.47
CA GLY A 82 -11.31 -7.42 -5.29
C GLY A 82 -11.81 -6.39 -4.28
N VAL A 83 -11.49 -6.63 -3.02
CA VAL A 83 -11.81 -5.73 -1.91
C VAL A 83 -10.53 -5.37 -1.17
N LEU A 84 -10.27 -4.07 -1.05
CA LEU A 84 -9.22 -3.51 -0.23
C LEU A 84 -9.79 -3.16 1.16
N THR A 85 -9.19 -3.69 2.22
CA THR A 85 -9.41 -3.24 3.59
C THR A 85 -8.21 -2.40 4.01
N SER A 86 -8.41 -1.10 4.15
CA SER A 86 -7.33 -0.15 4.48
C SER A 86 -7.58 0.48 5.85
N ILE A 87 -6.56 0.48 6.69
CA ILE A 87 -6.62 0.83 8.10
C ILE A 87 -5.66 1.99 8.37
N ASP A 88 -6.17 3.04 9.02
CA ASP A 88 -5.37 4.19 9.41
C ASP A 88 -5.98 4.83 10.66
N PRO A 89 -5.20 5.26 11.66
CA PRO A 89 -5.73 5.95 12.82
C PRO A 89 -6.24 7.37 12.47
N GLU A 90 -5.75 7.96 11.39
CA GLU A 90 -6.06 9.34 11.02
C GLU A 90 -7.29 9.42 10.09
N VAL A 91 -8.41 9.83 10.66
CA VAL A 91 -9.70 9.97 9.93
C VAL A 91 -9.56 10.93 8.74
N GLY A 92 -8.76 11.96 8.86
CA GLY A 92 -8.52 12.93 7.77
C GLY A 92 -7.94 12.28 6.52
N TRP A 93 -6.95 11.40 6.68
CA TRP A 93 -6.35 10.65 5.57
C TRP A 93 -7.35 9.69 4.96
N GLN A 94 -8.15 9.03 5.76
CA GLN A 94 -9.20 8.15 5.27
C GLN A 94 -10.24 8.88 4.42
N LEU A 95 -10.57 10.11 4.76
CA LEU A 95 -11.49 10.94 3.95
C LEU A 95 -10.84 11.33 2.61
N THR A 96 -9.56 11.70 2.61
CA THR A 96 -8.80 12.00 1.39
C THR A 96 -8.72 10.78 0.49
N ALA A 97 -8.31 9.63 1.01
CA ALA A 97 -8.26 8.37 0.28
C ALA A 97 -9.62 7.98 -0.30
N LYS A 98 -10.69 8.14 0.48
CA LYS A 98 -12.07 7.88 0.03
C LYS A 98 -12.46 8.73 -1.16
N GLN A 99 -12.07 10.01 -1.15
CA GLN A 99 -12.33 10.91 -2.27
C GLN A 99 -11.53 10.47 -3.50
N ALA A 100 -10.24 10.18 -3.35
CA ALA A 100 -9.39 9.69 -4.44
C ALA A 100 -9.93 8.39 -5.08
N PHE A 101 -10.43 7.45 -4.27
CA PHE A 101 -11.05 6.22 -4.78
C PHE A 101 -12.35 6.49 -5.55
N ARG A 102 -13.17 7.44 -5.07
CA ARG A 102 -14.39 7.86 -5.77
C ARG A 102 -14.10 8.56 -7.10
N ASP A 103 -13.11 9.43 -7.13
CA ASP A 103 -12.70 10.15 -8.34
C ASP A 103 -12.19 9.17 -9.41
N ARG A 104 -11.58 8.06 -8.98
CA ARG A 104 -11.21 6.92 -9.85
C ARG A 104 -12.41 6.03 -10.19
N GLN A 105 -13.62 6.34 -9.70
CA GLN A 105 -14.85 5.56 -9.90
C GLN A 105 -14.81 4.14 -9.31
N ILE A 106 -14.01 3.92 -8.26
CA ILE A 106 -14.00 2.66 -7.53
C ILE A 106 -15.29 2.59 -6.70
N ALA A 107 -16.09 1.57 -6.96
CA ALA A 107 -17.36 1.39 -6.24
C ALA A 107 -17.13 1.11 -4.75
N SER A 108 -17.98 1.67 -3.89
CA SER A 108 -17.80 1.60 -2.43
C SER A 108 -17.78 0.19 -1.84
N GLN A 109 -18.29 -0.79 -2.57
CA GLN A 109 -18.24 -2.19 -2.20
C GLN A 109 -16.85 -2.82 -2.32
N HIS A 110 -15.93 -2.19 -3.05
CA HIS A 110 -14.56 -2.66 -3.30
C HIS A 110 -13.54 -2.13 -2.29
N PHE A 111 -13.94 -1.26 -1.37
CA PHE A 111 -13.04 -0.82 -0.32
C PHE A 111 -13.73 -0.69 1.04
N ARG A 112 -12.96 -0.95 2.08
CA ARG A 112 -13.34 -0.74 3.48
C ARG A 112 -12.26 0.12 4.11
N LEU A 113 -12.59 1.36 4.43
CA LEU A 113 -11.70 2.26 5.14
C LEU A 113 -12.08 2.22 6.63
N ILE A 114 -11.15 1.77 7.46
CA ILE A 114 -11.39 1.56 8.89
C ILE A 114 -10.48 2.49 9.68
N ALA A 115 -11.09 3.49 10.32
CA ALA A 115 -10.39 4.38 11.23
C ALA A 115 -10.15 3.68 12.57
N GLY A 116 -8.88 3.60 13.00
CA GLY A 116 -8.52 2.99 14.27
C GLY A 116 -7.06 2.57 14.32
N ARG A 117 -6.63 2.18 15.52
CA ARG A 117 -5.28 1.65 15.72
C ARG A 117 -5.11 0.32 14.97
N PRO A 118 -4.13 0.21 14.05
CA PRO A 118 -4.03 -0.95 13.17
C PRO A 118 -4.00 -2.30 13.92
N LEU A 119 -3.20 -2.43 14.97
CA LEU A 119 -3.08 -3.68 15.73
C LEU A 119 -4.38 -4.09 16.42
N GLU A 120 -5.24 -3.15 16.79
CA GLU A 120 -6.56 -3.46 17.34
C GLU A 120 -7.54 -3.91 16.25
N VAL A 121 -7.50 -3.24 15.10
CA VAL A 121 -8.41 -3.53 13.98
C VAL A 121 -8.08 -4.88 13.35
N VAL A 122 -6.80 -5.17 13.09
CA VAL A 122 -6.39 -6.41 12.43
C VAL A 122 -6.76 -7.65 13.23
N ASN A 123 -6.86 -7.57 14.57
CA ASN A 123 -7.29 -8.67 15.43
C ASN A 123 -8.72 -9.18 15.10
N ASN A 124 -9.54 -8.33 14.49
CA ASN A 124 -10.91 -8.67 14.09
C ASN A 124 -11.00 -9.16 12.63
N LEU A 125 -9.89 -9.19 11.92
CA LEU A 125 -9.84 -9.66 10.54
C LEU A 125 -9.71 -11.19 10.51
N ARG A 126 -10.20 -11.77 9.41
CA ARG A 126 -10.29 -13.22 9.23
C ARG A 126 -8.91 -13.83 8.94
N ASP A 127 -8.61 -14.97 9.57
CA ASP A 127 -7.41 -15.76 9.34
C ASP A 127 -7.39 -16.37 7.93
N ALA A 128 -6.19 -16.50 7.35
CA ALA A 128 -5.92 -17.17 6.08
C ALA A 128 -6.87 -16.75 4.93
N ALA A 129 -7.24 -15.46 4.89
CA ALA A 129 -8.27 -14.95 3.98
C ALA A 129 -7.75 -13.93 2.96
N TYR A 130 -6.51 -13.47 3.09
CA TYR A 130 -5.99 -12.36 2.29
C TYR A 130 -4.88 -12.82 1.35
N ASP A 131 -4.89 -12.25 0.14
CA ASP A 131 -3.92 -12.50 -0.91
C ASP A 131 -2.65 -11.69 -0.71
N LEU A 132 -2.81 -10.46 -0.19
CA LEU A 132 -1.72 -9.53 0.04
C LEU A 132 -2.00 -8.72 1.31
N VAL A 133 -0.95 -8.53 2.12
CA VAL A 133 -0.94 -7.58 3.24
C VAL A 133 0.19 -6.59 2.99
N LEU A 134 -0.15 -5.29 2.93
CA LEU A 134 0.79 -4.18 2.87
C LEU A 134 0.90 -3.53 4.24
N VAL A 135 2.11 -3.40 4.75
CA VAL A 135 2.42 -2.61 5.95
C VAL A 135 3.19 -1.36 5.53
N ASN A 136 2.56 -0.21 5.71
CA ASN A 136 3.10 1.11 5.42
C ASN A 136 2.75 2.06 6.58
N ALA A 137 3.14 1.68 7.79
CA ALA A 137 2.76 2.32 9.05
C ALA A 137 3.98 2.63 9.92
N GLU A 138 3.74 2.82 11.23
CA GLU A 138 4.80 3.09 12.20
C GLU A 138 5.80 1.93 12.29
N LYS A 139 7.08 2.23 12.07
CA LYS A 139 8.15 1.22 11.98
C LYS A 139 8.36 0.44 13.27
N LEU A 140 8.10 1.06 14.42
CA LEU A 140 8.25 0.43 15.72
C LEU A 140 7.29 -0.74 15.96
N GLU A 141 6.17 -0.77 15.21
CA GLU A 141 5.14 -1.81 15.30
C GLU A 141 5.29 -2.90 14.20
N TYR A 142 6.38 -2.88 13.41
CA TYR A 142 6.52 -3.80 12.26
C TYR A 142 6.61 -5.27 12.68
N VAL A 143 7.21 -5.58 13.81
CA VAL A 143 7.31 -6.97 14.30
C VAL A 143 5.93 -7.55 14.59
N GLU A 144 5.07 -6.76 15.23
CA GLU A 144 3.70 -7.14 15.55
C GLU A 144 2.85 -7.23 14.27
N HIS A 145 3.05 -6.31 13.32
CA HIS A 145 2.38 -6.35 12.02
C HIS A 145 2.77 -7.58 11.20
N VAL A 146 4.04 -8.01 11.23
CA VAL A 146 4.49 -9.25 10.57
C VAL A 146 3.78 -10.46 11.17
N ALA A 147 3.71 -10.56 12.50
CA ALA A 147 3.02 -11.66 13.17
C ALA A 147 1.53 -11.70 12.81
N GLN A 148 0.87 -10.54 12.72
CA GLN A 148 -0.52 -10.46 12.27
C GLN A 148 -0.68 -10.82 10.78
N ALA A 149 0.24 -10.36 9.93
CA ALA A 149 0.19 -10.68 8.50
C ALA A 149 0.34 -12.18 8.24
N GLU A 150 1.21 -12.88 8.99
CA GLU A 150 1.34 -14.34 8.92
C GLU A 150 0.00 -15.04 9.18
N ARG A 151 -0.77 -14.58 10.16
CA ARG A 151 -2.10 -15.11 10.47
C ARG A 151 -3.14 -14.80 9.38
N LEU A 152 -3.10 -13.58 8.84
CA LEU A 152 -4.10 -13.08 7.88
C LEU A 152 -3.92 -13.66 6.47
N LEU A 153 -2.68 -13.88 6.06
CA LEU A 153 -2.38 -14.35 4.70
C LEU A 153 -2.80 -15.81 4.50
N ARG A 154 -3.43 -16.08 3.36
CA ARG A 154 -3.64 -17.45 2.91
C ARG A 154 -2.31 -18.08 2.46
N PRO A 155 -2.21 -19.42 2.37
CA PRO A 155 -1.05 -20.06 1.74
C PRO A 155 -0.80 -19.50 0.34
N GLY A 156 0.44 -19.05 0.10
CA GLY A 156 0.83 -18.38 -1.15
C GLY A 156 0.48 -16.88 -1.22
N GLY A 157 -0.06 -16.31 -0.16
CA GLY A 157 -0.23 -14.86 -0.03
C GLY A 157 1.10 -14.14 0.19
N VAL A 158 1.12 -12.84 -0.03
CA VAL A 158 2.34 -12.00 0.00
C VAL A 158 2.23 -10.91 1.07
N LEU A 159 3.27 -10.79 1.90
CA LEU A 159 3.50 -9.65 2.78
C LEU A 159 4.44 -8.65 2.10
N VAL A 160 4.06 -7.39 2.10
CA VAL A 160 4.90 -6.26 1.68
C VAL A 160 5.15 -5.35 2.87
N LEU A 161 6.41 -5.13 3.20
CA LEU A 161 6.84 -4.18 4.23
C LEU A 161 7.49 -2.98 3.52
N ASN A 162 6.80 -1.84 3.51
CA ASN A 162 7.34 -0.63 2.91
C ASN A 162 8.37 0.01 3.85
N ASP A 163 9.45 0.55 3.28
CA ASP A 163 10.54 1.21 4.03
C ASP A 163 11.15 0.37 5.16
N ALA A 164 11.20 -0.94 5.02
CA ALA A 164 11.72 -1.85 6.06
C ALA A 164 13.22 -1.65 6.38
N LEU A 165 13.97 -1.02 5.47
CA LEU A 165 15.41 -0.73 5.64
C LEU A 165 15.68 0.73 6.04
N TRP A 166 14.70 1.39 6.62
CA TRP A 166 14.85 2.76 7.09
C TRP A 166 15.88 2.84 8.26
N HIS A 167 16.78 3.84 8.18
CA HIS A 167 17.82 4.09 9.19
C HIS A 167 17.58 5.41 9.90
#